data_ba8aea2b7909ae355a34268fb3708aae
#
_entry.id   ba8aea2b7909ae355a34268fb3708aae
#
_cell.length_a   1.000
_cell.length_b   1.000
_cell.length_c   1.000
_cell.angle_alpha   90.00
_cell.angle_beta   90.00
_cell.angle_gamma   90.00
#
_symmetry.space_group_name_H-M   'P 1'
#
loop_
_entity.id
_entity.type
_entity.pdbx_description
1 polymer ?
#
loop_
_entity_poly.entity_id
_entity_poly.type
_entity_poly.pdbx_seq_one_letter_code
_entity_poly.pdbx_strand_id
1 'polypeptide(L)'
;MRRVVITGMGIVSPLGAGLQHNWESLLNAQSGISRISGFETDDLACQIAGQVPQDGREGALNLDDFIEPKEQRKLDRFIQLGIVAGIEAVENSGWKPQDIASQDRSGVMMGSGIGGLQTIVETTELLNERGPRRISPFFIPSALINLISGQISIRYGYRGPNHAVVTACSTGAHAIGDAARLIAFDDADVMLAGGAEAAVCRLGIAGFAAARALSTSYNDTPEIASRPYDTGRDGFVMGEGAGALVLEEYEHAKARGAKIYGEVKGYGLSGDAYHITAPAEDGNGGYRAMAAA
;
A
#
# COMPACT_ATOMS: atom_id res chain seq x y z
N MET A 1 17.49 -21.09 9.32
CA MET A 1 17.04 -19.78 8.83
C MET A 1 17.00 -18.81 10.01
N ARG A 2 17.37 -17.57 9.79
CA ARG A 2 17.32 -16.50 10.81
C ARG A 2 15.86 -16.17 11.14
N ARG A 3 15.60 -15.79 12.38
CA ARG A 3 14.25 -15.38 12.82
C ARG A 3 13.99 -13.95 12.39
N VAL A 4 12.76 -13.64 12.01
CA VAL A 4 12.35 -12.32 11.52
C VAL A 4 11.25 -11.76 12.39
N VAL A 5 11.45 -10.54 12.90
CA VAL A 5 10.51 -9.85 13.79
C VAL A 5 10.07 -8.52 13.20
N ILE A 6 8.95 -8.01 13.68
CA ILE A 6 8.39 -6.71 13.32
C ILE A 6 8.82 -5.72 14.40
N THR A 7 9.56 -4.69 14.01
CA THR A 7 10.07 -3.65 14.92
C THR A 7 9.48 -2.27 14.66
N GLY A 8 8.78 -2.07 13.54
CA GLY A 8 8.10 -0.83 13.22
C GLY A 8 6.90 -1.03 12.32
N MET A 9 5.94 -0.11 12.43
CA MET A 9 4.70 -0.12 11.65
C MET A 9 4.34 1.31 11.25
N GLY A 10 3.66 1.45 10.09
CA GLY A 10 3.09 2.73 9.65
C GLY A 10 1.89 2.48 8.75
N ILE A 11 0.91 3.37 8.81
CA ILE A 11 -0.36 3.24 8.09
C ILE A 11 -0.94 4.59 7.67
N VAL A 12 -1.48 4.60 6.48
CA VAL A 12 -2.38 5.64 5.99
C VAL A 12 -3.59 4.94 5.37
N SER A 13 -4.78 5.28 5.82
CA SER A 13 -6.02 4.62 5.37
C SER A 13 -7.16 5.62 5.23
N PRO A 14 -8.34 5.20 4.75
CA PRO A 14 -9.53 6.05 4.75
C PRO A 14 -10.00 6.51 6.14
N LEU A 15 -9.49 5.92 7.20
CA LEU A 15 -9.72 6.40 8.57
C LEU A 15 -8.83 7.60 8.91
N GLY A 16 -7.66 7.73 8.23
CA GLY A 16 -6.71 8.81 8.46
C GLY A 16 -5.26 8.36 8.35
N ALA A 17 -4.34 9.23 8.78
CA ALA A 17 -2.92 8.96 8.88
C ALA A 17 -2.50 8.67 10.33
N GLY A 18 -1.55 7.76 10.50
CA GLY A 18 -0.95 7.42 11.78
C GLY A 18 -1.57 6.22 12.50
N LEU A 19 -0.71 5.42 13.13
CA LEU A 19 -1.07 4.17 13.81
C LEU A 19 -2.12 4.37 14.90
N GLN A 20 -1.89 5.33 15.78
CA GLN A 20 -2.76 5.53 16.94
C GLN A 20 -4.16 5.93 16.52
N HIS A 21 -4.28 6.91 15.60
CA HIS A 21 -5.57 7.38 15.09
C HIS A 21 -6.33 6.28 14.37
N ASN A 22 -5.66 5.51 13.51
CA ASN A 22 -6.29 4.36 12.82
C ASN A 22 -6.77 3.31 13.82
N TRP A 23 -5.98 3.00 14.84
CA TRP A 23 -6.34 2.01 15.85
C TRP A 23 -7.56 2.44 16.68
N GLU A 24 -7.60 3.69 17.13
CA GLU A 24 -8.73 4.26 17.86
C GLU A 24 -10.00 4.28 17.00
N SER A 25 -9.89 4.67 15.74
CA SER A 25 -11.00 4.67 14.79
C SER A 25 -11.56 3.25 14.58
N LEU A 26 -10.70 2.24 14.47
CA LEU A 26 -11.10 0.84 14.37
C LEU A 26 -11.83 0.35 15.63
N LEU A 27 -11.31 0.68 16.82
CA LEU A 27 -11.95 0.31 18.10
C LEU A 27 -13.32 0.96 18.26
N ASN A 28 -13.51 2.16 17.70
CA ASN A 28 -14.77 2.88 17.70
C ASN A 28 -15.70 2.50 16.52
N ALA A 29 -15.36 1.45 15.76
CA ALA A 29 -16.11 0.96 14.59
C ALA A 29 -16.43 2.06 13.55
N GLN A 30 -15.53 3.02 13.37
CA GLN A 30 -15.69 4.08 12.38
C GLN A 30 -15.51 3.52 10.97
N SER A 31 -16.36 3.98 10.03
CA SER A 31 -16.20 3.69 8.60
C SER A 31 -15.43 4.82 7.92
N GLY A 32 -14.45 4.46 7.09
CA GLY A 32 -13.75 5.39 6.21
C GLY A 32 -14.32 5.44 4.78
N ILE A 33 -15.47 4.80 4.55
CA ILE A 33 -16.14 4.77 3.24
C ILE A 33 -17.14 5.91 3.15
N SER A 34 -17.08 6.66 2.05
CA SER A 34 -17.97 7.80 1.79
C SER A 34 -18.25 7.95 0.29
N ARG A 35 -19.09 8.89 -0.07
CA ARG A 35 -19.20 9.29 -1.48
C ARG A 35 -17.86 9.79 -1.98
N ILE A 36 -17.53 9.40 -3.21
CA ILE A 36 -16.29 9.82 -3.85
C ILE A 36 -16.25 11.33 -4.02
N SER A 37 -15.14 11.93 -3.66
CA SER A 37 -14.83 13.33 -3.90
C SER A 37 -13.68 13.48 -4.90
N GLY A 38 -13.57 14.66 -5.53
CA GLY A 38 -12.46 14.98 -6.42
C GLY A 38 -12.73 14.78 -7.92
N PHE A 39 -13.80 14.04 -8.28
CA PHE A 39 -14.25 13.91 -9.67
C PHE A 39 -15.74 13.57 -9.75
N GLU A 40 -16.36 13.85 -10.90
CA GLU A 40 -17.77 13.59 -11.16
C GLU A 40 -18.06 12.09 -11.24
N THR A 41 -19.16 11.66 -10.57
CA THR A 41 -19.54 10.25 -10.45
C THR A 41 -20.97 9.94 -10.89
N ASP A 42 -21.75 10.93 -11.35
CA ASP A 42 -23.18 10.78 -11.65
C ASP A 42 -23.49 9.75 -12.73
N ASP A 43 -22.55 9.53 -13.66
CA ASP A 43 -22.64 8.53 -14.72
C ASP A 43 -21.98 7.19 -14.36
N LEU A 44 -21.46 7.04 -13.14
CA LEU A 44 -20.82 5.81 -12.65
C LEU A 44 -21.82 5.01 -11.79
N ALA A 45 -21.82 3.69 -11.98
CA ALA A 45 -22.66 2.79 -11.19
C ALA A 45 -22.25 2.75 -9.70
N CYS A 46 -20.94 2.84 -9.43
CA CYS A 46 -20.40 2.94 -8.08
C CYS A 46 -19.93 4.37 -7.82
N GLN A 47 -20.44 5.00 -6.75
CA GLN A 47 -20.17 6.39 -6.38
C GLN A 47 -19.50 6.51 -5.01
N ILE A 48 -19.05 5.39 -4.44
CA ILE A 48 -18.48 5.31 -3.10
C ILE A 48 -17.07 4.72 -3.13
N ALA A 49 -16.22 5.19 -2.23
CA ALA A 49 -14.88 4.67 -2.01
C ALA A 49 -14.36 5.00 -0.61
N GLY A 50 -13.30 4.31 -0.20
CA GLY A 50 -12.49 4.71 0.94
C GLY A 50 -11.35 5.62 0.48
N GLN A 51 -11.48 6.94 0.65
CA GLN A 51 -10.44 7.92 0.32
C GLN A 51 -9.74 8.40 1.59
N VAL A 52 -8.41 8.57 1.53
CA VAL A 52 -7.65 9.12 2.65
C VAL A 52 -8.02 10.58 2.86
N PRO A 53 -8.49 10.98 4.05
CA PRO A 53 -8.94 12.34 4.32
C PRO A 53 -7.76 13.33 4.29
N GLN A 54 -7.99 14.49 3.64
CA GLN A 54 -7.05 15.62 3.56
C GLN A 54 -7.74 16.97 3.86
N ASP A 55 -8.90 16.92 4.50
CA ASP A 55 -9.79 18.07 4.74
C ASP A 55 -9.51 18.83 6.04
N GLY A 56 -8.41 18.52 6.71
CA GLY A 56 -7.97 19.18 7.94
C GLY A 56 -8.70 18.72 9.21
N ARG A 57 -9.60 17.71 9.11
CA ARG A 57 -10.17 17.08 10.31
C ARG A 57 -9.11 16.34 11.11
N GLU A 58 -9.41 15.98 12.34
CA GLU A 58 -8.53 15.17 13.18
C GLU A 58 -8.15 13.86 12.47
N GLY A 59 -6.88 13.54 12.44
CA GLY A 59 -6.33 12.39 11.74
C GLY A 59 -6.23 12.53 10.21
N ALA A 60 -6.66 13.65 9.62
CA ALA A 60 -6.47 13.87 8.19
C ALA A 60 -4.99 13.94 7.82
N LEU A 61 -4.66 13.41 6.64
CA LEU A 61 -3.31 13.46 6.11
C LEU A 61 -2.97 14.88 5.64
N ASN A 62 -1.94 15.48 6.23
CA ASN A 62 -1.26 16.64 5.66
C ASN A 62 0.04 16.17 5.01
N LEU A 63 0.09 16.14 3.68
CA LEU A 63 1.28 15.70 2.93
C LEU A 63 2.50 16.58 3.16
N ASP A 64 2.31 17.87 3.46
CA ASP A 64 3.41 18.82 3.66
C ASP A 64 4.27 18.46 4.89
N ASP A 65 3.71 17.71 5.85
CA ASP A 65 4.44 17.23 7.03
C ASP A 65 5.45 16.12 6.67
N PHE A 66 5.31 15.49 5.51
CA PHE A 66 6.10 14.33 5.10
C PHE A 66 6.93 14.55 3.83
N ILE A 67 6.40 15.30 2.87
CA ILE A 67 6.97 15.47 1.52
C ILE A 67 6.88 16.94 1.12
N GLU A 68 8.00 17.55 0.78
CA GLU A 68 8.00 18.95 0.32
C GLU A 68 7.06 19.16 -0.89
N PRO A 69 6.28 20.25 -0.96
CA PRO A 69 5.29 20.47 -2.01
C PRO A 69 5.83 20.40 -3.46
N LYS A 70 7.09 20.77 -3.68
CA LYS A 70 7.74 20.65 -4.99
C LYS A 70 8.00 19.20 -5.40
N GLU A 71 8.24 18.31 -4.42
CA GLU A 71 8.47 16.88 -4.64
C GLU A 71 7.15 16.14 -4.82
N GLN A 72 6.08 16.52 -4.09
CA GLN A 72 4.76 15.91 -4.25
C GLN A 72 4.29 15.93 -5.71
N ARG A 73 4.55 17.02 -6.46
CA ARG A 73 4.17 17.17 -7.87
C ARG A 73 4.88 16.21 -8.83
N LYS A 74 5.92 15.51 -8.36
CA LYS A 74 6.70 14.53 -9.14
C LYS A 74 6.31 13.09 -8.83
N LEU A 75 5.33 12.87 -7.97
CA LEU A 75 4.96 11.57 -7.42
C LEU A 75 3.47 11.33 -7.59
N ASP A 76 3.08 10.19 -8.13
CA ASP A 76 1.69 9.76 -8.08
C ASP A 76 1.26 9.54 -6.62
N ARG A 77 -0.04 9.62 -6.38
CA ARG A 77 -0.62 9.53 -5.05
C ARG A 77 -0.26 8.23 -4.31
N PHE A 78 -0.20 7.07 -5.01
CA PHE A 78 0.18 5.82 -4.36
C PHE A 78 1.60 5.87 -3.80
N ILE A 79 2.54 6.54 -4.49
CA ILE A 79 3.91 6.75 -3.99
C ILE A 79 3.90 7.67 -2.77
N GLN A 80 3.11 8.76 -2.81
CA GLN A 80 2.99 9.67 -1.67
C GLN A 80 2.49 8.93 -0.41
N LEU A 81 1.41 8.15 -0.54
CA LEU A 81 0.87 7.35 0.56
C LEU A 81 1.88 6.31 1.07
N GLY A 82 2.57 5.62 0.15
CA GLY A 82 3.62 4.65 0.48
C GLY A 82 4.79 5.28 1.24
N ILE A 83 5.21 6.49 0.86
CA ILE A 83 6.25 7.25 1.57
C ILE A 83 5.78 7.60 2.98
N VAL A 84 4.56 8.09 3.15
CA VAL A 84 4.01 8.47 4.48
C VAL A 84 4.00 7.27 5.42
N ALA A 85 3.44 6.13 5.00
CA ALA A 85 3.43 4.91 5.79
C ALA A 85 4.86 4.40 6.07
N GLY A 86 5.75 4.48 5.07
CA GLY A 86 7.15 4.11 5.24
C GLY A 86 7.91 4.97 6.23
N ILE A 87 7.70 6.29 6.21
CA ILE A 87 8.27 7.22 7.19
C ILE A 87 7.81 6.85 8.60
N GLU A 88 6.50 6.69 8.81
CA GLU A 88 5.96 6.32 10.12
C GLU A 88 6.56 4.99 10.61
N ALA A 89 6.65 3.97 9.73
CA ALA A 89 7.23 2.67 10.09
C ALA A 89 8.70 2.79 10.53
N VAL A 90 9.50 3.56 9.80
CA VAL A 90 10.92 3.78 10.14
C VAL A 90 11.06 4.56 11.44
N GLU A 91 10.30 5.65 11.63
CA GLU A 91 10.30 6.41 12.89
C GLU A 91 9.86 5.54 14.07
N ASN A 92 8.81 4.74 13.90
CA ASN A 92 8.30 3.82 14.92
C ASN A 92 9.31 2.73 15.28
N SER A 93 10.12 2.25 14.32
CA SER A 93 11.17 1.26 14.55
C SER A 93 12.42 1.83 15.22
N GLY A 94 12.65 3.12 15.05
CA GLY A 94 13.89 3.80 15.46
C GLY A 94 15.12 3.39 14.65
N TRP A 95 14.99 2.63 13.53
CA TRP A 95 16.12 2.21 12.74
C TRP A 95 16.49 3.23 11.66
N LYS A 96 17.63 3.91 11.87
CA LYS A 96 18.22 4.89 10.95
C LYS A 96 19.73 4.66 10.88
N PRO A 97 20.21 3.75 10.02
CA PRO A 97 21.62 3.37 9.94
C PRO A 97 22.48 4.56 9.53
N GLN A 98 23.60 4.77 10.25
CA GLN A 98 24.50 5.88 9.99
C GLN A 98 25.80 5.44 9.28
N ASP A 99 26.15 4.16 9.37
CA ASP A 99 27.34 3.59 8.74
C ASP A 99 26.99 2.78 7.48
N ILE A 100 27.96 2.67 6.57
CA ILE A 100 27.79 2.02 5.28
C ILE A 100 27.42 0.54 5.42
N ALA A 101 28.01 -0.17 6.38
CA ALA A 101 27.77 -1.60 6.55
C ALA A 101 26.31 -1.86 6.93
N SER A 102 25.75 -1.09 7.87
CA SER A 102 24.34 -1.15 8.25
C SER A 102 23.41 -0.68 7.12
N GLN A 103 23.80 0.33 6.35
CA GLN A 103 23.05 0.79 5.17
C GLN A 103 22.96 -0.29 4.09
N ASP A 104 24.09 -0.99 3.80
CA ASP A 104 24.14 -2.06 2.81
C ASP A 104 23.31 -3.28 3.21
N ARG A 105 23.01 -3.44 4.49
CA ARG A 105 22.17 -4.51 5.07
C ARG A 105 20.71 -4.10 5.30
N SER A 106 20.35 -2.87 4.95
CA SER A 106 18.99 -2.33 5.08
C SER A 106 18.36 -2.13 3.71
N GLY A 107 17.20 -2.74 3.46
CA GLY A 107 16.53 -2.72 2.17
C GLY A 107 15.07 -2.27 2.22
N VAL A 108 14.45 -2.16 1.05
CA VAL A 108 13.04 -1.74 0.89
C VAL A 108 12.34 -2.61 -0.15
N MET A 109 11.16 -3.11 0.19
CA MET A 109 10.26 -3.85 -0.70
C MET A 109 8.82 -3.37 -0.52
N MET A 110 8.46 -2.30 -1.20
CA MET A 110 7.10 -1.75 -1.22
C MET A 110 6.48 -1.98 -2.60
N GLY A 111 5.28 -2.53 -2.64
CA GLY A 111 4.58 -2.82 -3.88
C GLY A 111 3.27 -2.06 -4.04
N SER A 112 2.68 -2.17 -5.23
CA SER A 112 1.35 -1.68 -5.57
C SER A 112 0.73 -2.60 -6.61
N GLY A 113 -0.58 -2.78 -6.59
CA GLY A 113 -1.26 -3.66 -7.55
C GLY A 113 -1.40 -3.04 -8.94
N ILE A 114 -1.64 -1.73 -9.00
CA ILE A 114 -1.89 -0.97 -10.23
C ILE A 114 -0.84 0.13 -10.42
N GLY A 115 -0.44 0.81 -9.35
CA GLY A 115 0.52 1.91 -9.40
C GLY A 115 -0.08 3.21 -9.90
N GLY A 116 0.66 3.98 -10.71
CA GLY A 116 0.33 5.35 -11.12
C GLY A 116 -0.78 5.49 -12.15
N LEU A 117 -1.93 4.84 -11.94
CA LEU A 117 -3.04 4.85 -12.89
C LEU A 117 -3.55 6.26 -13.18
N GLN A 118 -3.73 7.09 -12.15
CA GLN A 118 -4.21 8.46 -12.31
C GLN A 118 -3.21 9.29 -13.12
N THR A 119 -1.94 9.25 -12.78
CA THR A 119 -0.86 9.94 -13.51
C THR A 119 -0.80 9.52 -14.99
N ILE A 120 -1.02 8.22 -15.29
CA ILE A 120 -1.05 7.71 -16.66
C ILE A 120 -2.24 8.30 -17.43
N VAL A 121 -3.43 8.34 -16.83
CA VAL A 121 -4.64 8.92 -17.44
C VAL A 121 -4.43 10.40 -17.74
N GLU A 122 -4.10 11.18 -16.73
CA GLU A 122 -3.91 12.65 -16.86
C GLU A 122 -2.82 13.00 -17.89
N THR A 123 -1.72 12.21 -17.88
CA THR A 123 -0.63 12.44 -18.85
C THR A 123 -1.05 12.05 -20.27
N THR A 124 -1.89 11.04 -20.44
CA THR A 124 -2.44 10.65 -21.75
C THR A 124 -3.36 11.72 -22.30
N GLU A 125 -4.24 12.28 -21.46
CA GLU A 125 -5.10 13.41 -21.84
C GLU A 125 -4.26 14.63 -22.23
N LEU A 126 -3.28 15.00 -21.42
CA LEU A 126 -2.34 16.10 -21.70
C LEU A 126 -1.58 15.89 -23.03
N LEU A 127 -1.14 14.66 -23.31
CA LEU A 127 -0.47 14.30 -24.56
C LEU A 127 -1.37 14.54 -25.77
N ASN A 128 -2.63 14.11 -25.67
CA ASN A 128 -3.61 14.25 -26.75
C ASN A 128 -4.00 15.72 -27.00
N GLU A 129 -4.16 16.49 -25.92
CA GLU A 129 -4.57 17.90 -26.02
C GLU A 129 -3.44 18.85 -26.43
N ARG A 130 -2.22 18.64 -25.90
CA ARG A 130 -1.13 19.63 -25.95
C ARG A 130 0.16 19.12 -26.58
N GLY A 131 0.21 17.84 -26.95
CA GLY A 131 1.33 17.20 -27.61
C GLY A 131 2.51 16.84 -26.69
N PRO A 132 3.51 16.13 -27.22
CA PRO A 132 4.55 15.47 -26.44
C PRO A 132 5.50 16.42 -25.70
N ARG A 133 5.61 17.68 -26.14
CA ARG A 133 6.49 18.69 -25.50
C ARG A 133 6.00 19.15 -24.11
N ARG A 134 4.77 18.78 -23.73
CA ARG A 134 4.17 19.13 -22.45
C ARG A 134 4.29 18.02 -21.40
N ILE A 135 4.75 16.85 -21.78
CA ILE A 135 4.93 15.74 -20.85
C ILE A 135 6.05 16.05 -19.85
N SER A 136 5.76 15.83 -18.57
CA SER A 136 6.73 16.01 -17.50
C SER A 136 7.90 15.02 -17.64
N PRO A 137 9.16 15.45 -17.42
CA PRO A 137 10.29 14.52 -17.34
C PRO A 137 10.19 13.54 -16.16
N PHE A 138 9.32 13.84 -15.19
CA PHE A 138 9.05 12.97 -14.04
C PHE A 138 7.90 11.99 -14.29
N PHE A 139 7.25 12.00 -15.47
CA PHE A 139 6.11 11.13 -15.75
C PHE A 139 6.43 9.64 -15.47
N ILE A 140 7.50 9.13 -16.06
CA ILE A 140 7.86 7.71 -15.87
C ILE A 140 8.19 7.42 -14.39
N PRO A 141 9.10 8.15 -13.72
CA PRO A 141 9.35 7.93 -12.29
C PRO A 141 8.11 8.08 -11.39
N SER A 142 7.16 8.93 -11.74
CA SER A 142 5.94 9.12 -10.93
C SER A 142 4.96 7.95 -11.02
N ALA A 143 5.01 7.14 -12.09
CA ALA A 143 4.04 6.08 -12.33
C ALA A 143 4.55 4.67 -11.98
N LEU A 144 5.87 4.48 -11.90
CA LEU A 144 6.48 3.16 -11.67
C LEU A 144 6.33 2.68 -10.23
N ILE A 145 5.87 1.43 -10.07
CA ILE A 145 5.56 0.83 -8.76
C ILE A 145 6.77 0.77 -7.82
N ASN A 146 7.95 0.40 -8.34
CA ASN A 146 9.16 0.27 -7.53
C ASN A 146 9.70 1.60 -6.99
N LEU A 147 9.14 2.74 -7.40
CA LEU A 147 9.64 4.04 -6.97
C LEU A 147 9.23 4.41 -5.54
N ILE A 148 8.25 3.73 -4.93
CA ILE A 148 8.06 3.82 -3.47
C ILE A 148 9.34 3.35 -2.78
N SER A 149 9.80 2.14 -3.15
CA SER A 149 11.03 1.56 -2.60
C SER A 149 12.24 2.47 -2.88
N GLY A 150 12.35 3.00 -4.10
CA GLY A 150 13.42 3.92 -4.48
C GLY A 150 13.44 5.21 -3.65
N GLN A 151 12.30 5.85 -3.45
CA GLN A 151 12.19 7.10 -2.67
C GLN A 151 12.56 6.91 -1.20
N ILE A 152 12.08 5.84 -0.59
CA ILE A 152 12.38 5.52 0.82
C ILE A 152 13.87 5.16 0.99
N SER A 153 14.42 4.38 0.06
CA SER A 153 15.85 4.05 0.01
C SER A 153 16.73 5.31 0.00
N ILE A 154 16.42 6.26 -0.89
CA ILE A 154 17.15 7.54 -0.98
C ILE A 154 17.03 8.32 0.34
N ARG A 155 15.83 8.38 0.92
CA ARG A 155 15.55 9.17 2.12
C ARG A 155 16.33 8.68 3.34
N TYR A 156 16.47 7.37 3.52
CA TYR A 156 17.07 6.78 4.72
C TYR A 156 18.47 6.16 4.48
N GLY A 157 18.95 6.21 3.25
CA GLY A 157 20.23 5.60 2.89
C GLY A 157 20.19 4.07 2.96
N TYR A 158 19.03 3.43 2.71
CA TYR A 158 18.91 1.98 2.68
C TYR A 158 19.45 1.46 1.36
N ARG A 159 20.61 0.80 1.36
CA ARG A 159 21.38 0.40 0.20
C ARG A 159 21.36 -1.10 -0.09
N GLY A 160 20.65 -1.86 0.76
CA GLY A 160 20.40 -3.29 0.58
C GLY A 160 19.39 -3.59 -0.54
N PRO A 161 18.77 -4.78 -0.54
CA PRO A 161 17.81 -5.16 -1.58
C PRO A 161 16.72 -4.11 -1.77
N ASN A 162 16.47 -3.71 -3.04
CA ASN A 162 15.50 -2.66 -3.37
C ASN A 162 14.72 -3.04 -4.62
N HIS A 163 13.46 -3.45 -4.45
CA HIS A 163 12.57 -3.79 -5.55
C HIS A 163 11.10 -3.73 -5.11
N ALA A 164 10.19 -4.15 -5.97
CA ALA A 164 8.75 -4.23 -5.69
C ALA A 164 8.20 -5.56 -6.19
N VAL A 165 7.14 -6.03 -5.55
CA VAL A 165 6.27 -7.09 -6.05
C VAL A 165 4.98 -6.48 -6.58
N VAL A 166 4.35 -7.16 -7.55
CA VAL A 166 3.07 -6.75 -8.15
C VAL A 166 2.21 -8.00 -8.31
N THR A 167 1.29 -8.18 -7.39
CA THR A 167 0.39 -9.35 -7.34
C THR A 167 -1.03 -8.95 -6.95
N ALA A 168 -1.50 -7.83 -7.54
CA ALA A 168 -2.81 -7.26 -7.28
C ALA A 168 -3.07 -7.07 -5.76
N CYS A 169 -4.21 -7.51 -5.24
CA CYS A 169 -4.60 -7.34 -3.83
C CYS A 169 -3.66 -8.07 -2.83
N SER A 170 -2.87 -9.05 -3.30
CA SER A 170 -1.92 -9.79 -2.47
C SER A 170 -0.54 -9.13 -2.36
N THR A 171 -0.31 -8.04 -3.08
CA THR A 171 1.00 -7.38 -3.20
C THR A 171 1.65 -7.07 -1.85
N GLY A 172 0.91 -6.43 -0.93
CA GLY A 172 1.46 -6.08 0.38
C GLY A 172 1.87 -7.31 1.22
N ALA A 173 1.06 -8.38 1.18
CA ALA A 173 1.38 -9.62 1.86
C ALA A 173 2.61 -10.32 1.25
N HIS A 174 2.72 -10.34 -0.08
CA HIS A 174 3.89 -10.88 -0.77
C HIS A 174 5.15 -10.05 -0.49
N ALA A 175 5.05 -8.72 -0.49
CA ALA A 175 6.19 -7.85 -0.13
C ALA A 175 6.73 -8.17 1.27
N ILE A 176 5.85 -8.34 2.26
CA ILE A 176 6.23 -8.68 3.63
C ILE A 176 6.86 -10.08 3.68
N GLY A 177 6.25 -11.09 3.05
CA GLY A 177 6.74 -12.46 3.06
C GLY A 177 8.08 -12.63 2.34
N ASP A 178 8.24 -12.00 1.17
CA ASP A 178 9.48 -12.05 0.40
C ASP A 178 10.61 -11.27 1.09
N ALA A 179 10.32 -10.11 1.69
CA ALA A 179 11.28 -9.38 2.50
C ALA A 179 11.72 -10.20 3.74
N ALA A 180 10.78 -10.90 4.39
CA ALA A 180 11.11 -11.81 5.50
C ALA A 180 12.05 -12.94 5.04
N ARG A 181 11.85 -13.48 3.83
CA ARG A 181 12.77 -14.47 3.25
C ARG A 181 14.17 -13.91 3.02
N LEU A 182 14.29 -12.69 2.47
CA LEU A 182 15.60 -12.05 2.30
C LEU A 182 16.36 -11.95 3.63
N ILE A 183 15.68 -11.56 4.70
CA ILE A 183 16.28 -11.53 6.04
C ILE A 183 16.62 -12.94 6.52
N ALA A 184 15.71 -13.91 6.37
CA ALA A 184 15.89 -15.28 6.83
C ALA A 184 17.06 -15.99 6.11
N PHE A 185 17.34 -15.65 4.85
CA PHE A 185 18.45 -16.16 4.04
C PHE A 185 19.74 -15.34 4.13
N ASP A 186 19.77 -14.31 4.98
CA ASP A 186 20.94 -13.46 5.24
C ASP A 186 21.33 -12.48 4.12
N ASP A 187 20.38 -12.12 3.25
CA ASP A 187 20.59 -11.09 2.23
C ASP A 187 20.47 -9.66 2.82
N ALA A 188 19.73 -9.50 3.92
CA ALA A 188 19.53 -8.24 4.63
C ALA A 188 19.35 -8.49 6.15
N ASP A 189 19.59 -7.47 6.97
CA ASP A 189 19.27 -7.49 8.41
C ASP A 189 17.96 -6.76 8.70
N VAL A 190 17.64 -5.73 7.92
CA VAL A 190 16.42 -4.94 8.05
C VAL A 190 15.79 -4.71 6.68
N MET A 191 14.48 -4.89 6.59
CA MET A 191 13.69 -4.59 5.40
C MET A 191 12.45 -3.77 5.76
N LEU A 192 12.25 -2.65 5.10
CA LEU A 192 10.93 -2.00 5.06
C LEU A 192 10.10 -2.68 3.97
N ALA A 193 8.94 -3.21 4.34
CA ALA A 193 8.09 -3.95 3.42
C ALA A 193 6.61 -3.60 3.59
N GLY A 194 5.86 -3.65 2.49
CA GLY A 194 4.42 -3.36 2.53
C GLY A 194 3.84 -3.07 1.16
N GLY A 195 2.72 -2.33 1.15
CA GLY A 195 2.04 -1.95 -0.07
C GLY A 195 1.32 -0.63 0.03
N ALA A 196 1.09 -0.02 -1.13
CA ALA A 196 0.30 1.20 -1.28
C ALA A 196 -0.52 1.13 -2.56
N GLU A 197 -1.73 1.69 -2.54
CA GLU A 197 -2.57 1.81 -3.74
C GLU A 197 -3.37 3.10 -3.69
N ALA A 198 -3.56 3.75 -4.84
CA ALA A 198 -4.38 4.94 -4.99
C ALA A 198 -5.13 4.95 -6.33
N ALA A 199 -5.84 3.87 -6.63
CA ALA A 199 -6.57 3.70 -7.89
C ALA A 199 -8.00 4.28 -7.85
N VAL A 200 -8.36 5.08 -6.83
CA VAL A 200 -9.66 5.77 -6.73
C VAL A 200 -9.64 6.97 -7.67
N CYS A 201 -9.72 6.68 -8.95
CA CYS A 201 -9.89 7.66 -10.03
C CYS A 201 -11.00 7.19 -10.98
N ARG A 202 -11.45 8.08 -11.86
CA ARG A 202 -12.58 7.82 -12.76
C ARG A 202 -12.39 6.52 -13.58
N LEU A 203 -11.20 6.32 -14.17
CA LEU A 203 -10.89 5.11 -14.92
C LEU A 203 -10.86 3.86 -14.04
N GLY A 204 -10.31 3.95 -12.82
CA GLY A 204 -10.26 2.85 -11.87
C GLY A 204 -11.66 2.39 -11.46
N ILE A 205 -12.54 3.32 -11.07
CA ILE A 205 -13.94 3.00 -10.72
C ILE A 205 -14.68 2.43 -11.93
N ALA A 206 -14.58 3.05 -13.11
CA ALA A 206 -15.24 2.57 -14.33
C ALA A 206 -14.76 1.17 -14.73
N GLY A 207 -13.46 0.90 -14.63
CA GLY A 207 -12.86 -0.40 -14.97
C GLY A 207 -13.36 -1.54 -14.09
N PHE A 208 -13.36 -1.35 -12.77
CA PHE A 208 -13.88 -2.35 -11.84
C PHE A 208 -15.41 -2.47 -11.88
N ALA A 209 -16.13 -1.39 -12.16
CA ALA A 209 -17.58 -1.43 -12.38
C ALA A 209 -17.92 -2.23 -13.66
N ALA A 210 -17.16 -2.07 -14.76
CA ALA A 210 -17.31 -2.86 -15.98
C ALA A 210 -17.09 -4.36 -15.73
N ALA A 211 -16.18 -4.71 -14.82
CA ALA A 211 -15.96 -6.08 -14.36
C ALA A 211 -17.06 -6.60 -13.39
N ARG A 212 -18.03 -5.76 -13.04
CA ARG A 212 -19.10 -6.06 -12.06
C ARG A 212 -18.54 -6.48 -10.69
N ALA A 213 -17.43 -5.90 -10.28
CA ALA A 213 -16.74 -6.26 -9.06
C ALA A 213 -17.07 -5.33 -7.88
N LEU A 214 -17.60 -4.12 -8.15
CA LEU A 214 -17.88 -3.11 -7.12
C LEU A 214 -19.29 -3.23 -6.54
N SER A 215 -19.40 -2.85 -5.27
CA SER A 215 -20.69 -2.56 -4.63
C SER A 215 -21.34 -1.34 -5.27
N THR A 216 -22.61 -1.47 -5.68
CA THR A 216 -23.37 -0.42 -6.34
C THR A 216 -24.72 -0.14 -5.69
N SER A 217 -25.18 -1.03 -4.81
CA SER A 217 -26.49 -0.91 -4.15
C SER A 217 -26.46 -0.03 -2.89
N TYR A 218 -25.27 0.40 -2.45
CA TYR A 218 -25.06 1.12 -1.19
C TYR A 218 -24.54 2.56 -1.40
N ASN A 219 -24.74 3.14 -2.58
CA ASN A 219 -24.28 4.52 -2.85
C ASN A 219 -24.85 5.56 -1.87
N ASP A 220 -26.08 5.34 -1.33
CA ASP A 220 -26.74 6.23 -0.37
C ASP A 220 -26.44 5.88 1.09
N THR A 221 -25.81 4.75 1.35
CA THR A 221 -25.44 4.27 2.68
C THR A 221 -24.01 3.71 2.66
N PRO A 222 -23.00 4.54 2.32
CA PRO A 222 -21.62 4.09 2.07
C PRO A 222 -20.99 3.39 3.26
N GLU A 223 -21.32 3.79 4.47
CA GLU A 223 -20.73 3.27 5.72
C GLU A 223 -21.00 1.78 5.97
N ILE A 224 -22.04 1.22 5.32
CA ILE A 224 -22.39 -0.20 5.43
C ILE A 224 -22.15 -1.00 4.15
N ALA A 225 -21.52 -0.41 3.13
CA ALA A 225 -21.33 -1.03 1.83
C ALA A 225 -20.31 -2.19 1.86
N SER A 226 -19.21 -2.04 2.60
CA SER A 226 -18.24 -3.13 2.79
C SER A 226 -18.76 -4.08 3.87
N ARG A 227 -19.20 -5.26 3.42
CA ARG A 227 -19.87 -6.24 4.27
C ARG A 227 -19.46 -7.68 3.93
N PRO A 228 -18.18 -8.03 4.18
CA PRO A 228 -17.69 -9.37 3.89
C PRO A 228 -18.50 -10.44 4.66
N TYR A 229 -18.72 -11.60 4.01
CA TYR A 229 -19.52 -12.73 4.51
C TYR A 229 -21.02 -12.48 4.70
N ASP A 230 -21.51 -11.24 4.54
CA ASP A 230 -22.93 -10.92 4.64
C ASP A 230 -23.69 -11.40 3.39
N THR A 231 -24.95 -11.82 3.57
CA THR A 231 -25.80 -12.27 2.45
C THR A 231 -26.21 -11.14 1.51
N GLY A 232 -26.21 -9.91 1.98
CA GLY A 232 -26.53 -8.71 1.20
C GLY A 232 -25.33 -8.07 0.51
N ARG A 233 -24.12 -8.69 0.55
CA ARG A 233 -22.97 -8.16 -0.16
C ARG A 233 -23.18 -8.18 -1.67
N ASP A 234 -22.75 -7.13 -2.36
CA ASP A 234 -22.95 -6.98 -3.81
C ASP A 234 -21.66 -6.61 -4.58
N GLY A 235 -20.52 -6.67 -3.91
CA GLY A 235 -19.21 -6.35 -4.46
C GLY A 235 -18.25 -5.78 -3.42
N PHE A 236 -17.04 -5.44 -3.81
CA PHE A 236 -16.11 -4.75 -2.91
C PHE A 236 -16.25 -3.23 -3.03
N VAL A 237 -15.74 -2.50 -2.03
CA VAL A 237 -15.61 -1.04 -2.07
C VAL A 237 -14.14 -0.71 -2.29
N MET A 238 -13.85 0.06 -3.35
CA MET A 238 -12.48 0.48 -3.64
C MET A 238 -11.97 1.41 -2.55
N GLY A 239 -10.71 1.22 -2.14
CA GLY A 239 -10.03 2.09 -1.18
C GLY A 239 -8.65 2.50 -1.66
N GLU A 240 -8.14 3.59 -1.13
CA GLU A 240 -6.76 3.99 -1.24
C GLU A 240 -6.09 3.94 0.13
N GLY A 241 -4.78 3.81 0.15
CA GLY A 241 -4.01 3.77 1.39
C GLY A 241 -2.65 3.13 1.24
N ALA A 242 -1.95 3.02 2.35
CA ALA A 242 -0.66 2.35 2.44
C ALA A 242 -0.45 1.74 3.82
N GLY A 243 0.25 0.61 3.87
CA GLY A 243 0.74 0.00 5.09
C GLY A 243 2.18 -0.45 4.92
N ALA A 244 3.01 -0.20 5.91
CA ALA A 244 4.41 -0.56 5.92
C ALA A 244 4.83 -1.17 7.27
N LEU A 245 5.67 -2.20 7.20
CA LEU A 245 6.32 -2.83 8.34
C LEU A 245 7.83 -2.73 8.22
N VAL A 246 8.52 -2.49 9.31
CA VAL A 246 9.96 -2.75 9.42
C VAL A 246 10.13 -4.15 9.95
N LEU A 247 10.69 -5.01 9.10
CA LEU A 247 11.09 -6.38 9.43
C LEU A 247 12.57 -6.37 9.77
N GLU A 248 12.94 -7.14 10.78
CA GLU A 248 14.30 -7.12 11.31
C GLU A 248 14.73 -8.50 11.76
N GLU A 249 15.99 -8.83 11.60
CA GLU A 249 16.59 -10.02 12.16
C GLU A 249 16.52 -9.98 13.69
N TYR A 250 16.12 -11.09 14.31
CA TYR A 250 15.80 -11.15 15.73
C TYR A 250 16.95 -10.77 16.66
N GLU A 251 18.17 -11.30 16.43
CA GLU A 251 19.31 -10.97 17.30
C GLU A 251 19.81 -9.54 17.07
N HIS A 252 19.70 -9.03 15.84
CA HIS A 252 19.95 -7.64 15.51
C HIS A 252 18.97 -6.72 16.27
N ALA A 253 17.67 -7.02 16.24
CA ALA A 253 16.65 -6.26 16.97
C ALA A 253 16.91 -6.25 18.49
N LYS A 254 17.26 -7.40 19.06
CA LYS A 254 17.61 -7.52 20.47
C LYS A 254 18.86 -6.74 20.85
N ALA A 255 19.90 -6.83 20.03
CA ALA A 255 21.19 -6.17 20.31
C ALA A 255 21.04 -4.65 20.41
N ARG A 256 20.15 -4.05 19.63
CA ARG A 256 19.85 -2.60 19.71
C ARG A 256 18.71 -2.22 20.66
N GLY A 257 18.09 -3.20 21.34
CA GLY A 257 16.99 -2.98 22.26
C GLY A 257 15.69 -2.53 21.58
N ALA A 258 15.43 -2.98 20.33
CA ALA A 258 14.23 -2.63 19.60
C ALA A 258 12.97 -3.16 20.28
N LYS A 259 11.87 -2.41 20.18
CA LYS A 259 10.54 -2.94 20.49
C LYS A 259 10.16 -3.97 19.44
N ILE A 260 9.81 -5.17 19.87
CA ILE A 260 9.34 -6.25 19.01
C ILE A 260 7.82 -6.36 19.16
N TYR A 261 7.08 -6.18 18.05
CA TYR A 261 5.63 -6.27 18.02
C TYR A 261 5.13 -7.69 17.77
N GLY A 262 5.90 -8.48 17.01
CA GLY A 262 5.56 -9.85 16.67
C GLY A 262 6.68 -10.50 15.86
N GLU A 263 6.51 -11.78 15.53
CA GLU A 263 7.44 -12.55 14.71
C GLU A 263 6.72 -13.08 13.47
N VAL A 264 7.35 -12.99 12.31
CA VAL A 264 6.86 -13.61 11.07
C VAL A 264 7.18 -15.10 11.14
N LYS A 265 6.17 -15.92 11.39
CA LYS A 265 6.32 -17.36 11.63
C LYS A 265 6.14 -18.22 10.38
N GLY A 266 5.37 -17.72 9.41
CA GLY A 266 5.07 -18.47 8.22
C GLY A 266 4.76 -17.56 7.04
N TYR A 267 4.91 -18.10 5.84
CA TYR A 267 4.57 -17.45 4.57
C TYR A 267 4.30 -18.50 3.51
N GLY A 268 3.05 -18.61 3.10
CA GLY A 268 2.59 -19.58 2.11
C GLY A 268 2.14 -18.91 0.81
N LEU A 269 2.46 -19.53 -0.31
CA LEU A 269 2.12 -19.09 -1.67
C LEU A 269 1.43 -20.21 -2.41
N SER A 270 0.41 -19.88 -3.19
CA SER A 270 -0.24 -20.81 -4.13
C SER A 270 -0.88 -20.04 -5.27
N GLY A 271 -1.24 -20.74 -6.34
CA GLY A 271 -2.07 -20.24 -7.42
C GLY A 271 -3.14 -21.28 -7.76
N ASP A 272 -4.37 -20.83 -8.08
CA ASP A 272 -5.51 -21.73 -8.36
C ASP A 272 -5.38 -22.43 -9.71
N ALA A 273 -4.69 -21.84 -10.68
CA ALA A 273 -4.62 -22.32 -12.06
C ALA A 273 -6.02 -22.62 -12.66
N TYR A 274 -7.01 -21.79 -12.34
CA TYR A 274 -8.42 -21.98 -12.63
C TYR A 274 -8.98 -20.91 -13.56
N HIS A 275 -9.12 -19.67 -13.05
CA HIS A 275 -9.70 -18.54 -13.78
C HIS A 275 -8.93 -17.26 -13.49
N ILE A 276 -8.98 -16.29 -14.39
CA ILE A 276 -8.17 -15.06 -14.27
C ILE A 276 -8.58 -14.18 -13.07
N THR A 277 -9.86 -14.21 -12.68
CA THR A 277 -10.39 -13.37 -11.59
C THR A 277 -11.22 -14.13 -10.55
N ALA A 278 -11.80 -15.29 -10.90
CA ALA A 278 -12.63 -16.07 -9.99
C ALA A 278 -11.77 -17.10 -9.22
N PRO A 279 -11.94 -17.23 -7.90
CA PRO A 279 -11.30 -18.30 -7.13
C PRO A 279 -11.88 -19.67 -7.54
N ALA A 280 -11.09 -20.73 -7.35
CA ALA A 280 -11.56 -22.09 -7.52
C ALA A 280 -12.68 -22.40 -6.50
N GLU A 281 -13.75 -23.05 -6.95
CA GLU A 281 -14.96 -23.30 -6.14
C GLU A 281 -14.68 -24.13 -4.89
N ASP A 282 -13.70 -25.03 -4.96
CA ASP A 282 -13.28 -25.89 -3.84
C ASP A 282 -12.42 -25.18 -2.78
N GLY A 283 -11.99 -23.93 -3.04
CA GLY A 283 -11.11 -23.16 -2.15
C GLY A 283 -9.71 -23.74 -1.96
N ASN A 284 -9.29 -24.71 -2.78
CA ASN A 284 -8.04 -25.44 -2.62
C ASN A 284 -6.80 -24.54 -2.67
N GLY A 285 -6.81 -23.49 -3.50
CA GLY A 285 -5.69 -22.53 -3.56
C GLY A 285 -5.45 -21.83 -2.23
N GLY A 286 -6.50 -21.28 -1.62
CA GLY A 286 -6.42 -20.67 -0.28
C GLY A 286 -5.96 -21.66 0.79
N TYR A 287 -6.50 -22.88 0.77
CA TYR A 287 -6.07 -23.95 1.67
C TYR A 287 -4.57 -24.27 1.56
N ARG A 288 -4.04 -24.41 0.33
CA ARG A 288 -2.61 -24.70 0.11
C ARG A 288 -1.71 -23.56 0.58
N ALA A 289 -2.13 -22.30 0.39
CA ALA A 289 -1.38 -21.16 0.90
C ALA A 289 -1.31 -21.15 2.43
N MET A 290 -2.46 -21.39 3.10
CA MET A 290 -2.50 -21.48 4.57
C MET A 290 -1.71 -22.69 5.10
N ALA A 291 -1.80 -23.83 4.44
CA ALA A 291 -1.08 -25.04 4.86
C ALA A 291 0.44 -24.93 4.68
N ALA A 292 0.90 -24.08 3.73
CA ALA A 292 2.31 -23.84 3.49
C ALA A 292 2.92 -22.79 4.43
N ALA A 293 2.09 -21.94 5.05
CA ALA A 293 2.51 -20.96 6.05
C ALA A 293 2.68 -21.58 7.43
#